data_1b0e6d043653cd35b362cb438f9f4701
#
_entry.id   1b0e6d043653cd35b362cb438f9f4701
#
_cell.length_a   1.000
_cell.length_b   1.000
_cell.length_c   1.000
_cell.angle_alpha   90.00
_cell.angle_beta   90.00
_cell.angle_gamma   90.00
#
_symmetry.space_group_name_H-M   'P 1'
#
loop_
_entity.id
_entity.type
_entity.pdbx_description
1 polymer ?
#
loop_
_entity_poly.entity_id
_entity_poly.type
_entity_poly.pdbx_seq_one_letter_code
_entity_poly.pdbx_strand_id
1 'polypeptide(L)'
;MADLELCVAIYENLNTQECADIFLSINTEQKPVDRSLVFDLYGIASETIVDAAAFRARDIAMFLNESGDSPYQNQIKLPGAKQRRGGIALSTVVSAIKPLVEEKGSLEQLGITSLEAQKQILLNLFTVLCNKYGDVWYDKQNVFQYAAGFVGAIEFLKTKLIPYCNIKRSFETETISKVINLGKENLTFQSEVKGMAGGEASKKVLEWLVNVFVPETATDTLKY
;
A
#
# COMPACT_ATOMS: atom_id res chain seq x y z
N MET A 1 -24.64 -45.35 2.60
CA MET A 1 -24.07 -44.00 2.78
C MET A 1 -24.90 -43.35 3.85
N ALA A 2 -24.29 -42.75 4.85
CA ALA A 2 -25.04 -41.99 5.84
C ALA A 2 -25.44 -40.66 5.24
N ASP A 3 -26.74 -40.32 5.34
CA ASP A 3 -27.22 -39.00 4.92
C ASP A 3 -26.66 -37.94 5.84
N LEU A 4 -26.02 -36.89 5.29
CA LEU A 4 -25.48 -35.76 6.01
C LEU A 4 -26.52 -34.65 6.06
N GLU A 5 -27.02 -34.34 7.23
CA GLU A 5 -27.91 -33.20 7.43
C GLU A 5 -27.10 -31.94 7.60
N LEU A 6 -27.36 -30.92 6.78
CA LEU A 6 -26.70 -29.61 6.82
C LEU A 6 -27.74 -28.55 7.17
N CYS A 7 -27.41 -27.69 8.14
CA CYS A 7 -28.16 -26.46 8.36
C CYS A 7 -27.88 -25.48 7.22
N VAL A 8 -28.92 -25.03 6.54
CA VAL A 8 -28.83 -24.08 5.42
C VAL A 8 -29.67 -22.86 5.74
N ALA A 9 -29.09 -21.66 5.60
CA ALA A 9 -29.84 -20.41 5.61
C ALA A 9 -29.99 -19.94 4.14
N ILE A 10 -31.24 -19.70 3.74
CA ILE A 10 -31.57 -19.24 2.40
C ILE A 10 -32.08 -17.80 2.52
N TYR A 11 -31.46 -16.90 1.77
CA TYR A 11 -31.85 -15.49 1.70
C TYR A 11 -32.40 -15.24 0.30
N GLU A 12 -33.53 -14.53 0.21
CA GLU A 12 -34.19 -14.23 -1.06
C GLU A 12 -34.19 -12.72 -1.31
N ASN A 13 -34.13 -12.34 -2.59
CA ASN A 13 -34.25 -10.96 -3.05
C ASN A 13 -33.16 -9.98 -2.53
N LEU A 14 -31.97 -10.49 -2.21
CA LEU A 14 -30.85 -9.66 -1.78
C LEU A 14 -30.28 -8.86 -2.96
N ASN A 15 -29.95 -7.58 -2.71
CA ASN A 15 -29.13 -6.81 -3.61
C ASN A 15 -27.63 -7.15 -3.42
N THR A 16 -26.76 -6.60 -4.29
CA THR A 16 -25.33 -6.91 -4.29
C THR A 16 -24.63 -6.48 -2.97
N GLN A 17 -25.05 -5.35 -2.41
CA GLN A 17 -24.51 -4.85 -1.14
C GLN A 17 -24.88 -5.77 0.03
N GLU A 18 -26.14 -6.17 0.12
CA GLU A 18 -26.63 -7.09 1.16
C GLU A 18 -25.93 -8.45 1.07
N CYS A 19 -25.68 -8.96 -0.15
CA CYS A 19 -24.90 -10.16 -0.35
C CYS A 19 -23.47 -10.02 0.19
N ALA A 20 -22.81 -8.87 -0.07
CA ALA A 20 -21.48 -8.60 0.43
C ALA A 20 -21.45 -8.48 1.96
N ASP A 21 -22.44 -7.82 2.56
CA ASP A 21 -22.57 -7.66 4.01
C ASP A 21 -22.74 -9.01 4.72
N ILE A 22 -23.61 -9.87 4.21
CA ILE A 22 -23.82 -11.22 4.75
C ILE A 22 -22.56 -12.06 4.59
N PHE A 23 -21.91 -12.01 3.42
CA PHE A 23 -20.67 -12.74 3.19
C PHE A 23 -19.57 -12.32 4.19
N LEU A 24 -19.38 -11.01 4.39
CA LEU A 24 -18.39 -10.49 5.34
C LEU A 24 -18.72 -10.87 6.78
N SER A 25 -19.98 -10.76 7.20
CA SER A 25 -20.40 -11.10 8.57
C SER A 25 -20.23 -12.58 8.90
N ILE A 26 -20.54 -13.48 7.97
CA ILE A 26 -20.37 -14.92 8.16
C ILE A 26 -18.89 -15.29 8.22
N ASN A 27 -18.05 -14.65 7.41
CA ASN A 27 -16.63 -15.02 7.28
C ASN A 27 -15.74 -14.43 8.38
N THR A 28 -16.24 -13.52 9.25
CA THR A 28 -15.49 -13.05 10.43
C THR A 28 -15.29 -14.14 11.48
N GLU A 29 -16.17 -15.17 11.51
CA GLU A 29 -16.15 -16.25 12.52
C GLU A 29 -15.70 -17.60 11.98
N GLN A 30 -15.52 -17.74 10.67
CA GLN A 30 -15.15 -18.99 10.01
C GLN A 30 -13.70 -18.99 9.50
N LYS A 31 -13.33 -20.09 8.80
CA LYS A 31 -12.02 -20.24 8.17
C LYS A 31 -11.70 -19.01 7.29
N PRO A 32 -10.55 -18.34 7.48
CA PRO A 32 -10.29 -17.06 6.83
C PRO A 32 -10.39 -17.16 5.31
N VAL A 33 -11.26 -16.37 4.73
CA VAL A 33 -11.31 -16.13 3.28
C VAL A 33 -10.06 -15.33 2.88
N ASP A 34 -9.69 -15.41 1.61
CA ASP A 34 -8.59 -14.59 1.07
C ASP A 34 -8.82 -13.10 1.40
N ARG A 35 -7.86 -12.51 2.08
CA ARG A 35 -7.96 -11.11 2.54
C ARG A 35 -8.13 -10.11 1.40
N SER A 36 -7.59 -10.42 0.21
CA SER A 36 -7.78 -9.55 -0.93
C SER A 36 -9.24 -9.52 -1.37
N LEU A 37 -9.96 -10.66 -1.28
CA LEU A 37 -11.39 -10.71 -1.56
C LEU A 37 -12.19 -9.91 -0.53
N VAL A 38 -11.84 -10.02 0.76
CA VAL A 38 -12.48 -9.22 1.83
C VAL A 38 -12.32 -7.73 1.53
N PHE A 39 -11.12 -7.27 1.22
CA PHE A 39 -10.88 -5.86 0.92
C PHE A 39 -11.51 -5.41 -0.40
N ASP A 40 -11.62 -6.28 -1.38
CA ASP A 40 -12.31 -5.96 -2.63
C ASP A 40 -13.82 -5.74 -2.39
N LEU A 41 -14.44 -6.59 -1.58
CA LEU A 41 -15.84 -6.47 -1.19
C LEU A 41 -16.14 -5.21 -0.35
N TYR A 42 -15.15 -4.62 0.31
CA TYR A 42 -15.33 -3.35 1.03
C TYR A 42 -15.81 -2.21 0.13
N GLY A 43 -15.53 -2.26 -1.17
CA GLY A 43 -16.05 -1.28 -2.12
C GLY A 43 -17.55 -1.42 -2.44
N ILE A 44 -18.20 -2.50 -1.98
CA ILE A 44 -19.60 -2.84 -2.26
C ILE A 44 -20.41 -2.90 -0.95
N ALA A 45 -19.78 -3.33 0.14
CA ALA A 45 -20.42 -3.51 1.45
C ALA A 45 -20.84 -2.18 2.09
N SER A 46 -21.76 -2.26 3.07
CA SER A 46 -22.19 -1.09 3.81
C SER A 46 -21.07 -0.56 4.73
N GLU A 47 -21.02 0.76 4.93
CA GLU A 47 -20.03 1.43 5.79
C GLU A 47 -20.08 0.95 7.25
N THR A 48 -21.20 0.39 7.69
CA THR A 48 -21.38 -0.08 9.07
C THR A 48 -20.62 -1.37 9.37
N ILE A 49 -20.23 -2.14 8.36
CA ILE A 49 -19.56 -3.44 8.49
C ILE A 49 -18.07 -3.33 8.17
N VAL A 50 -17.68 -2.26 7.49
CA VAL A 50 -16.34 -2.07 6.97
C VAL A 50 -15.45 -1.31 7.95
N ASP A 51 -14.22 -1.75 8.14
CA ASP A 51 -13.16 -0.95 8.77
C ASP A 51 -12.87 0.28 7.91
N ALA A 52 -13.24 1.48 8.39
CA ALA A 52 -13.13 2.73 7.66
C ALA A 52 -11.69 3.02 7.17
N ALA A 53 -10.68 2.68 7.97
CA ALA A 53 -9.28 2.86 7.60
C ALA A 53 -8.85 1.86 6.50
N ALA A 54 -9.32 0.62 6.58
CA ALA A 54 -9.07 -0.37 5.54
C ALA A 54 -9.81 -0.04 4.25
N PHE A 55 -11.03 0.49 4.32
CA PHE A 55 -11.78 0.99 3.17
C PHE A 55 -11.01 2.12 2.47
N ARG A 56 -10.59 3.13 3.24
CA ARG A 56 -9.79 4.25 2.73
C ARG A 56 -8.47 3.79 2.10
N ALA A 57 -7.75 2.86 2.76
CA ALA A 57 -6.53 2.28 2.21
C ALA A 57 -6.78 1.49 0.92
N ARG A 58 -7.94 0.81 0.81
CA ARG A 58 -8.38 0.16 -0.43
C ARG A 58 -8.61 1.17 -1.56
N ASP A 59 -9.28 2.28 -1.28
CA ASP A 59 -9.52 3.31 -2.29
C ASP A 59 -8.23 3.92 -2.82
N ILE A 60 -7.23 4.12 -1.94
CA ILE A 60 -5.89 4.54 -2.36
C ILE A 60 -5.22 3.44 -3.21
N ALA A 61 -5.34 2.17 -2.83
CA ALA A 61 -4.79 1.05 -3.60
C ALA A 61 -5.43 0.95 -4.98
N MET A 62 -6.75 1.11 -5.08
CA MET A 62 -7.48 1.11 -6.36
C MET A 62 -7.06 2.30 -7.23
N PHE A 63 -6.94 3.49 -6.65
CA PHE A 63 -6.42 4.66 -7.36
C PHE A 63 -5.02 4.40 -7.93
N LEU A 64 -4.10 3.83 -7.16
CA LEU A 64 -2.76 3.47 -7.65
C LEU A 64 -2.81 2.43 -8.77
N ASN A 65 -3.78 1.52 -8.75
CA ASN A 65 -3.93 0.48 -9.76
C ASN A 65 -4.60 0.96 -11.05
N GLU A 66 -5.46 1.98 -10.99
CA GLU A 66 -6.31 2.43 -12.10
C GLU A 66 -5.78 3.69 -12.77
N SER A 67 -5.10 4.58 -12.04
CA SER A 67 -4.59 5.84 -12.56
C SER A 67 -3.54 5.61 -13.64
N GLY A 68 -3.70 6.29 -14.80
CA GLY A 68 -2.76 6.26 -15.91
C GLY A 68 -1.37 6.80 -15.57
N ASP A 69 -1.30 7.73 -14.59
CA ASP A 69 -0.05 8.33 -14.14
C ASP A 69 0.66 7.52 -13.06
N SER A 70 0.03 6.43 -12.60
CA SER A 70 0.58 5.62 -11.51
C SER A 70 1.61 4.62 -12.01
N PRO A 71 2.81 4.57 -11.38
CA PRO A 71 3.78 3.50 -11.62
C PRO A 71 3.25 2.10 -11.29
N TYR A 72 2.15 2.01 -10.54
CA TYR A 72 1.48 0.75 -10.21
C TYR A 72 0.24 0.48 -11.04
N GLN A 73 0.02 1.19 -12.14
CA GLN A 73 -1.12 0.93 -13.03
C GLN A 73 -1.13 -0.56 -13.46
N ASN A 74 -2.23 -1.25 -13.18
CA ASN A 74 -2.41 -2.68 -13.43
C ASN A 74 -1.35 -3.59 -12.76
N GLN A 75 -0.64 -3.14 -11.71
CA GLN A 75 0.35 -3.93 -10.99
C GLN A 75 -0.18 -4.50 -9.66
N ILE A 76 -1.35 -4.06 -9.19
CA ILE A 76 -1.99 -4.60 -7.99
C ILE A 76 -2.89 -5.75 -8.40
N LYS A 77 -2.70 -6.92 -7.76
CA LYS A 77 -3.48 -8.13 -8.02
C LYS A 77 -4.80 -8.05 -7.28
N LEU A 78 -5.87 -7.93 -8.06
CA LEU A 78 -7.23 -7.99 -7.55
C LEU A 78 -7.72 -9.46 -7.48
N PRO A 79 -8.70 -9.78 -6.62
CA PRO A 79 -9.34 -11.09 -6.58
C PRO A 79 -9.92 -11.47 -7.93
N GLY A 80 -9.83 -12.74 -8.30
CA GLY A 80 -10.33 -13.23 -9.58
C GLY A 80 -9.53 -12.82 -10.81
N ALA A 81 -8.54 -11.94 -10.69
CA ALA A 81 -7.67 -11.59 -11.79
C ALA A 81 -6.81 -12.79 -12.21
N LYS A 82 -6.67 -13.01 -13.53
CA LYS A 82 -5.74 -14.05 -14.04
C LYS A 82 -4.36 -13.83 -13.42
N GLN A 83 -3.77 -14.90 -12.89
CA GLN A 83 -2.43 -14.84 -12.27
C GLN A 83 -1.43 -14.28 -13.27
N ARG A 84 -0.96 -13.06 -13.03
CA ARG A 84 0.19 -12.47 -13.72
C ARG A 84 1.45 -12.79 -12.92
N ARG A 85 2.54 -13.07 -13.60
CA ARG A 85 3.86 -13.10 -12.94
C ARG A 85 4.22 -11.66 -12.53
N GLY A 86 4.49 -11.45 -11.26
CA GLY A 86 4.71 -10.12 -10.68
C GLY A 86 3.41 -9.51 -10.15
N GLY A 87 3.51 -8.29 -9.68
CA GLY A 87 2.42 -7.56 -9.04
C GLY A 87 2.25 -7.89 -7.56
N ILE A 88 1.56 -7.01 -6.85
CA ILE A 88 1.42 -7.03 -5.39
C ILE A 88 -0.03 -7.35 -5.04
N ALA A 89 -0.26 -8.26 -4.10
CA ALA A 89 -1.62 -8.58 -3.66
C ALA A 89 -2.31 -7.35 -3.04
N LEU A 90 -3.59 -7.14 -3.35
CA LEU A 90 -4.40 -6.05 -2.79
C LEU A 90 -4.33 -6.02 -1.26
N SER A 91 -4.40 -7.19 -0.62
CA SER A 91 -4.29 -7.31 0.84
C SER A 91 -2.97 -6.78 1.40
N THR A 92 -1.86 -6.97 0.69
CA THR A 92 -0.56 -6.42 1.08
C THR A 92 -0.55 -4.90 0.98
N VAL A 93 -1.06 -4.36 -0.13
CA VAL A 93 -1.13 -2.91 -0.37
C VAL A 93 -2.00 -2.23 0.69
N VAL A 94 -3.22 -2.74 0.92
CA VAL A 94 -4.15 -2.22 1.92
C VAL A 94 -3.55 -2.27 3.33
N SER A 95 -2.96 -3.42 3.71
CA SER A 95 -2.35 -3.58 5.04
C SER A 95 -1.15 -2.65 5.26
N ALA A 96 -0.39 -2.35 4.21
CA ALA A 96 0.73 -1.41 4.31
C ALA A 96 0.27 0.06 4.42
N ILE A 97 -0.78 0.45 3.68
CA ILE A 97 -1.29 1.83 3.65
C ILE A 97 -2.12 2.16 4.90
N LYS A 98 -2.90 1.19 5.40
CA LYS A 98 -3.83 1.42 6.53
C LYS A 98 -3.23 2.17 7.71
N PRO A 99 -2.00 1.85 8.22
CA PRO A 99 -1.39 2.56 9.34
C PRO A 99 -1.05 4.04 9.07
N LEU A 100 -1.10 4.50 7.82
CA LEU A 100 -0.92 5.91 7.49
C LEU A 100 -2.22 6.71 7.64
N VAL A 101 -3.36 6.08 7.37
CA VAL A 101 -4.68 6.71 7.16
C VAL A 101 -5.71 6.36 8.24
N GLU A 102 -5.38 5.52 9.21
CA GLU A 102 -6.23 5.26 10.38
C GLU A 102 -6.27 6.46 11.32
N GLU A 103 -7.22 6.52 12.26
CA GLU A 103 -7.48 7.65 13.15
C GLU A 103 -6.23 8.20 13.87
N LYS A 104 -5.26 7.34 14.18
CA LYS A 104 -3.97 7.71 14.76
C LYS A 104 -2.81 7.51 13.80
N GLY A 105 -3.13 7.42 12.51
CA GLY A 105 -2.15 7.24 11.43
C GLY A 105 -1.28 8.47 11.22
N SER A 106 -0.12 8.27 10.64
CA SER A 106 0.88 9.33 10.51
C SER A 106 0.42 10.51 9.64
N LEU A 107 -0.45 10.29 8.65
CA LEU A 107 -1.04 11.37 7.84
C LEU A 107 -2.18 12.06 8.60
N GLU A 108 -3.04 11.30 9.27
CA GLU A 108 -4.14 11.85 10.05
C GLU A 108 -3.64 12.74 11.20
N GLN A 109 -2.57 12.35 11.89
CA GLN A 109 -1.93 13.15 12.95
C GLN A 109 -1.38 14.48 12.46
N LEU A 110 -1.06 14.60 11.17
CA LEU A 110 -0.65 15.87 10.54
C LEU A 110 -1.82 16.69 9.99
N GLY A 111 -3.06 16.23 10.20
CA GLY A 111 -4.25 16.87 9.64
C GLY A 111 -4.43 16.64 8.14
N ILE A 112 -3.70 15.68 7.55
CA ILE A 112 -3.86 15.30 6.14
C ILE A 112 -4.96 14.25 6.05
N THR A 113 -6.20 14.70 6.20
CA THR A 113 -7.41 13.85 6.25
C THR A 113 -8.11 13.69 4.92
N SER A 114 -7.78 14.52 3.93
CA SER A 114 -8.34 14.44 2.57
C SER A 114 -7.85 13.17 1.86
N LEU A 115 -8.79 12.37 1.35
CA LEU A 115 -8.47 11.17 0.57
C LEU A 115 -7.62 11.50 -0.67
N GLU A 116 -7.94 12.61 -1.34
CA GLU A 116 -7.19 13.05 -2.54
C GLU A 116 -5.76 13.47 -2.19
N ALA A 117 -5.55 14.15 -1.05
CA ALA A 117 -4.21 14.48 -0.59
C ALA A 117 -3.40 13.22 -0.26
N GLN A 118 -4.03 12.25 0.40
CA GLN A 118 -3.40 10.96 0.74
C GLN A 118 -3.03 10.17 -0.52
N LYS A 119 -3.94 10.10 -1.51
CA LYS A 119 -3.65 9.50 -2.83
C LYS A 119 -2.45 10.15 -3.50
N GLN A 120 -2.42 11.49 -3.52
CA GLN A 120 -1.37 12.25 -4.19
C GLN A 120 0.00 12.05 -3.51
N ILE A 121 0.07 11.99 -2.19
CA ILE A 121 1.31 11.73 -1.45
C ILE A 121 1.91 10.37 -1.83
N LEU A 122 1.09 9.32 -1.89
CA LEU A 122 1.57 7.99 -2.28
C LEU A 122 1.97 7.96 -3.76
N LEU A 123 1.18 8.58 -4.63
CA LEU A 123 1.52 8.70 -6.04
C LEU A 123 2.86 9.41 -6.23
N ASN A 124 3.09 10.53 -5.55
CA ASN A 124 4.33 11.31 -5.63
C ASN A 124 5.55 10.49 -5.18
N LEU A 125 5.44 9.75 -4.07
CA LEU A 125 6.53 8.85 -3.62
C LEU A 125 6.90 7.85 -4.73
N PHE A 126 5.90 7.12 -5.24
CA PHE A 126 6.18 6.07 -6.22
C PHE A 126 6.58 6.62 -7.58
N THR A 127 6.09 7.79 -7.96
CA THR A 127 6.56 8.52 -9.16
C THR A 127 8.04 8.89 -9.03
N VAL A 128 8.47 9.38 -7.87
CA VAL A 128 9.89 9.67 -7.64
C VAL A 128 10.74 8.41 -7.74
N LEU A 129 10.34 7.32 -7.07
CA LEU A 129 11.06 6.05 -7.15
C LEU A 129 11.10 5.50 -8.59
N CYS A 130 9.98 5.57 -9.30
CA CYS A 130 9.90 5.17 -10.70
C CYS A 130 10.86 5.97 -11.59
N ASN A 131 10.88 7.30 -11.44
CA ASN A 131 11.77 8.17 -12.19
C ASN A 131 13.26 7.89 -11.90
N LYS A 132 13.61 7.54 -10.65
CA LYS A 132 14.97 7.15 -10.27
C LYS A 132 15.40 5.81 -10.87
N TYR A 133 14.46 4.87 -11.01
CA TYR A 133 14.70 3.57 -11.65
C TYR A 133 14.68 3.68 -13.18
N GLY A 134 13.94 4.63 -13.75
CA GLY A 134 13.84 4.83 -15.19
C GLY A 134 13.33 3.58 -15.91
N ASP A 135 14.00 3.20 -16.99
CA ASP A 135 13.59 2.09 -17.87
C ASP A 135 13.51 0.73 -17.17
N VAL A 136 14.24 0.55 -16.06
CA VAL A 136 14.21 -0.71 -15.28
C VAL A 136 13.10 -0.77 -14.23
N TRP A 137 12.23 0.23 -14.14
CA TRP A 137 11.13 0.21 -13.18
C TRP A 137 10.24 -1.03 -13.32
N TYR A 138 9.88 -1.39 -14.53
CA TYR A 138 9.03 -2.57 -14.80
C TYR A 138 9.81 -3.87 -14.99
N ASP A 139 11.13 -3.87 -14.76
CA ASP A 139 11.93 -5.09 -14.80
C ASP A 139 11.53 -6.02 -13.65
N LYS A 140 11.53 -7.33 -13.93
CA LYS A 140 11.26 -8.38 -12.93
C LYS A 140 12.27 -8.40 -11.79
N GLN A 141 13.42 -7.77 -11.97
CA GLN A 141 14.44 -7.65 -10.92
C GLN A 141 14.20 -6.45 -10.01
N ASN A 142 13.36 -5.49 -10.38
CA ASN A 142 13.06 -4.35 -9.53
C ASN A 142 12.31 -4.80 -8.27
N VAL A 143 12.88 -4.52 -7.10
CA VAL A 143 12.30 -4.91 -5.81
C VAL A 143 10.92 -4.30 -5.56
N PHE A 144 10.65 -3.10 -6.10
CA PHE A 144 9.37 -2.40 -5.92
C PHE A 144 8.22 -3.05 -6.69
N GLN A 145 8.47 -3.97 -7.61
CA GLN A 145 7.43 -4.78 -8.25
C GLN A 145 6.92 -5.92 -7.36
N TYR A 146 7.40 -6.01 -6.10
CA TYR A 146 7.09 -7.06 -5.13
C TYR A 146 6.63 -6.49 -3.79
N ALA A 147 5.98 -7.34 -3.00
CA ALA A 147 5.45 -6.98 -1.68
C ALA A 147 6.50 -6.34 -0.76
N ALA A 148 7.71 -6.90 -0.71
CA ALA A 148 8.79 -6.40 0.16
C ALA A 148 9.18 -4.95 -0.18
N GLY A 149 9.30 -4.65 -1.48
CA GLY A 149 9.64 -3.31 -1.94
C GLY A 149 8.55 -2.30 -1.64
N PHE A 150 7.29 -2.65 -1.91
CA PHE A 150 6.15 -1.78 -1.61
C PHE A 150 6.05 -1.48 -0.11
N VAL A 151 6.06 -2.53 0.73
CA VAL A 151 5.97 -2.38 2.20
C VAL A 151 7.14 -1.57 2.73
N GLY A 152 8.37 -1.85 2.28
CA GLY A 152 9.56 -1.08 2.67
C GLY A 152 9.47 0.40 2.27
N ALA A 153 8.92 0.72 1.09
CA ALA A 153 8.70 2.10 0.66
C ALA A 153 7.64 2.82 1.50
N ILE A 154 6.56 2.14 1.88
CA ILE A 154 5.53 2.71 2.77
C ILE A 154 6.09 2.97 4.17
N GLU A 155 6.87 2.05 4.73
CA GLU A 155 7.53 2.27 6.02
C GLU A 155 8.59 3.39 5.95
N PHE A 156 9.28 3.55 4.83
CA PHE A 156 10.16 4.68 4.58
C PHE A 156 9.39 6.00 4.50
N LEU A 157 8.25 6.03 3.79
CA LEU A 157 7.35 7.18 3.78
C LEU A 157 6.97 7.57 5.21
N LYS A 158 6.48 6.60 5.99
CA LYS A 158 6.01 6.80 7.36
C LYS A 158 7.10 7.33 8.29
N THR A 159 8.28 6.74 8.24
CA THR A 159 9.32 6.96 9.26
C THR A 159 10.30 8.08 8.90
N LYS A 160 10.47 8.39 7.63
CA LYS A 160 11.47 9.37 7.15
C LYS A 160 10.87 10.49 6.32
N LEU A 161 10.08 10.18 5.30
CA LEU A 161 9.58 11.23 4.39
C LEU A 161 8.48 12.08 5.00
N ILE A 162 7.52 11.50 5.70
CA ILE A 162 6.44 12.27 6.33
C ILE A 162 7.00 13.32 7.29
N PRO A 163 7.91 12.99 8.25
CA PRO A 163 8.53 14.00 9.11
C PRO A 163 9.28 15.08 8.32
N TYR A 164 10.06 14.69 7.33
CA TYR A 164 10.81 15.62 6.48
C TYR A 164 9.90 16.56 5.70
N CYS A 165 8.94 16.00 4.96
CA CYS A 165 7.98 16.75 4.13
C CYS A 165 7.10 17.69 4.99
N ASN A 166 6.76 17.28 6.22
CA ASN A 166 6.05 18.15 7.15
C ASN A 166 6.86 19.39 7.54
N ILE A 167 8.16 19.23 7.81
CA ILE A 167 9.08 20.38 8.07
C ILE A 167 9.17 21.28 6.83
N LYS A 168 9.30 20.70 5.63
CA LYS A 168 9.37 21.44 4.36
C LYS A 168 8.01 21.98 3.89
N ARG A 169 6.90 21.60 4.54
CA ARG A 169 5.52 21.94 4.14
C ARG A 169 5.19 21.55 2.71
N SER A 170 5.81 20.49 2.18
CA SER A 170 5.60 20.03 0.82
C SER A 170 5.80 18.52 0.70
N PHE A 171 4.85 17.86 0.02
CA PHE A 171 4.89 16.45 -0.39
C PHE A 171 5.01 16.31 -1.92
N GLU A 172 5.44 17.36 -2.59
CA GLU A 172 5.62 17.36 -4.04
C GLU A 172 6.80 16.47 -4.47
N THR A 173 6.72 15.95 -5.69
CA THR A 173 7.77 15.08 -6.26
C THR A 173 9.14 15.72 -6.25
N GLU A 174 9.23 17.05 -6.46
CA GLU A 174 10.48 17.77 -6.40
C GLU A 174 11.09 17.74 -5.00
N THR A 175 10.30 17.97 -3.95
CA THR A 175 10.75 17.92 -2.55
C THR A 175 11.24 16.53 -2.17
N ILE A 176 10.50 15.48 -2.55
CA ILE A 176 10.85 14.09 -2.27
C ILE A 176 12.11 13.68 -3.06
N SER A 177 12.20 14.05 -4.33
CA SER A 177 13.29 13.67 -5.22
C SER A 177 14.65 14.22 -4.78
N LYS A 178 14.67 15.42 -4.19
CA LYS A 178 15.90 16.07 -3.70
C LYS A 178 16.62 15.28 -2.60
N VAL A 179 15.86 14.53 -1.81
CA VAL A 179 16.41 13.80 -0.65
C VAL A 179 16.62 12.31 -0.88
N ILE A 180 16.17 11.79 -2.01
CA ILE A 180 16.39 10.39 -2.39
C ILE A 180 17.55 10.32 -3.39
N ASN A 181 18.73 10.00 -2.88
CA ASN A 181 19.96 9.92 -3.69
C ASN A 181 20.08 8.51 -4.32
N LEU A 182 19.20 8.23 -5.30
CA LEU A 182 19.22 7.02 -6.12
C LEU A 182 19.77 7.31 -7.50
N GLY A 183 20.72 6.51 -7.92
CA GLY A 183 21.28 6.48 -9.27
C GLY A 183 21.43 5.02 -9.73
N LYS A 184 21.87 4.83 -10.96
CA LYS A 184 22.01 3.48 -11.57
C LYS A 184 22.95 2.56 -10.78
N GLU A 185 23.92 3.13 -10.07
CA GLU A 185 24.94 2.42 -9.30
C GLU A 185 24.46 1.86 -7.95
N ASN A 186 23.33 2.34 -7.45
CA ASN A 186 22.84 1.97 -6.12
C ASN A 186 21.37 1.55 -6.09
N LEU A 187 20.85 1.01 -7.20
CA LEU A 187 19.53 0.41 -7.24
C LEU A 187 19.51 -0.92 -6.47
N THR A 188 18.41 -1.20 -5.78
CA THR A 188 18.19 -2.48 -5.11
C THR A 188 17.35 -3.42 -5.96
N PHE A 189 17.77 -4.68 -6.01
CA PHE A 189 17.15 -5.72 -6.82
C PHE A 189 16.45 -6.78 -5.98
N GLN A 190 15.44 -7.41 -6.57
CA GLN A 190 14.68 -8.49 -5.93
C GLN A 190 15.57 -9.65 -5.46
N SER A 191 16.69 -9.91 -6.16
CA SER A 191 17.66 -10.94 -5.77
C SER A 191 18.25 -10.74 -4.38
N GLU A 192 18.35 -9.49 -3.91
CA GLU A 192 18.94 -9.16 -2.60
C GLU A 192 18.02 -9.48 -1.42
N VAL A 193 16.72 -9.61 -1.67
CA VAL A 193 15.71 -9.93 -0.65
C VAL A 193 15.02 -11.28 -0.89
N LYS A 194 15.37 -11.96 -1.98
CA LYS A 194 14.78 -13.25 -2.34
C LYS A 194 15.12 -14.31 -1.29
N GLY A 195 14.09 -15.02 -0.83
CA GLY A 195 14.24 -16.09 0.18
C GLY A 195 14.24 -15.61 1.63
N MET A 196 14.23 -14.30 1.87
CA MET A 196 14.02 -13.75 3.21
C MET A 196 12.55 -13.89 3.63
N ALA A 197 12.29 -14.02 4.93
CA ALA A 197 10.92 -13.88 5.46
C ALA A 197 10.35 -12.50 5.12
N GLY A 198 9.02 -12.40 4.89
CA GLY A 198 8.41 -11.17 4.39
C GLY A 198 8.73 -9.92 5.21
N GLY A 199 8.76 -10.04 6.54
CA GLY A 199 9.12 -8.94 7.43
C GLY A 199 10.60 -8.53 7.37
N GLU A 200 11.52 -9.48 7.15
CA GLU A 200 12.96 -9.19 7.00
C GLU A 200 13.26 -8.54 5.65
N ALA A 201 12.63 -9.03 4.60
CA ALA A 201 12.78 -8.48 3.26
C ALA A 201 12.36 -7.00 3.19
N SER A 202 11.21 -6.64 3.75
CA SER A 202 10.75 -5.24 3.78
C SER A 202 11.60 -4.34 4.67
N LYS A 203 12.12 -4.86 5.80
CA LYS A 203 13.08 -4.13 6.64
C LYS A 203 14.38 -3.82 5.89
N LYS A 204 14.91 -4.78 5.14
CA LYS A 204 16.12 -4.56 4.33
C LYS A 204 15.89 -3.49 3.25
N VAL A 205 14.73 -3.48 2.61
CA VAL A 205 14.37 -2.41 1.66
C VAL A 205 14.27 -1.05 2.37
N LEU A 206 13.66 -1.00 3.55
CA LEU A 206 13.61 0.21 4.37
C LEU A 206 15.03 0.71 4.71
N GLU A 207 15.90 -0.15 5.22
CA GLU A 207 17.29 0.19 5.55
C GLU A 207 18.05 0.76 4.35
N TRP A 208 17.87 0.14 3.19
CA TRP A 208 18.46 0.62 1.95
C TRP A 208 17.91 2.01 1.57
N LEU A 209 16.59 2.24 1.62
CA LEU A 209 16.00 3.55 1.36
C LEU A 209 16.48 4.62 2.36
N VAL A 210 16.69 4.24 3.62
CA VAL A 210 17.25 5.12 4.65
C VAL A 210 18.71 5.50 4.32
N ASN A 211 19.49 4.57 3.79
CA ASN A 211 20.90 4.83 3.42
C ASN A 211 21.03 5.81 2.24
N VAL A 212 20.04 5.83 1.34
CA VAL A 212 20.02 6.78 0.21
C VAL A 212 19.23 8.05 0.50
N PHE A 213 18.67 8.17 1.70
CA PHE A 213 17.96 9.35 2.16
C PHE A 213 18.94 10.38 2.70
N VAL A 214 19.10 11.49 1.99
CA VAL A 214 20.03 12.58 2.33
C VAL A 214 19.22 13.87 2.52
N PRO A 215 18.59 14.07 3.68
CA PRO A 215 17.87 15.30 3.95
C PRO A 215 18.86 16.48 4.05
N GLU A 216 18.50 17.61 3.47
CA GLU A 216 19.22 18.86 3.73
C GLU A 216 19.22 19.12 5.24
N THR A 217 20.37 19.14 5.85
CA THR A 217 20.50 19.57 7.24
C THR A 217 20.05 21.02 7.33
N ALA A 218 19.00 21.26 8.11
CA ALA A 218 18.66 22.63 8.49
C ALA A 218 19.91 23.23 9.19
N THR A 219 20.47 24.27 8.59
CA THR A 219 21.61 25.02 9.17
C THR A 219 21.19 25.92 10.35
N ASP A 220 19.98 25.72 10.86
CA ASP A 220 19.54 26.36 12.10
C ASP A 220 20.16 25.64 13.29
N THR A 221 21.35 26.10 13.67
CA THR A 221 21.90 25.87 14.99
C THR A 221 20.89 26.41 16.00
N LEU A 222 20.22 25.51 16.73
CA LEU A 222 19.45 25.86 17.92
C LEU A 222 20.43 26.62 18.86
N LYS A 223 20.23 27.93 18.96
CA LYS A 223 20.87 28.73 20.01
C LYS A 223 20.01 28.60 21.26
N TYR A 224 20.56 28.02 22.30
CA TYR A 224 19.95 27.93 23.62
C TYR A 224 20.19 29.24 24.39
#